data_4752b403d53750ccca1b5a5cb8243000
#
_entry.id   4752b403d53750ccca1b5a5cb8243000
#
_cell.length_a   1.000
_cell.length_b   1.000
_cell.length_c   1.000
_cell.angle_alpha   90.00
_cell.angle_beta   90.00
_cell.angle_gamma   90.00
#
_symmetry.space_group_name_H-M   'P 1'
#
loop_
_entity.id
_entity.type
_entity.pdbx_description
1 polymer ?
#
loop_
_entity_poly.entity_id
_entity_poly.type
_entity_poly.pdbx_seq_one_letter_code
_entity_poly.pdbx_strand_id
1 'polypeptide(L)'
;MLVVKKFGGSSVADAAKLMRVAKIITDTYKEGNDVVVVVSAQGDTTDDLIEKAKEVNPRASKREMDMLMASGEQISISLLAMAIDSLGYPAISLLGWQAGFETNTKYSAARIKRVNPERIRAELDKNRIVIVAGFQGLNRYDDITTLGRGGSDTSAVAIAAAMRADLCQIYTDVEGVYTADPRKVPGARKLNEITYNEMLE
;
A
#
# COMPACT_ATOMS: atom_id res chain seq x y z
N MET A 1 11.61 5.05 -16.42
CA MET A 1 10.65 5.82 -15.64
C MET A 1 10.51 5.20 -14.25
N LEU A 2 10.20 6.00 -13.23
CA LEU A 2 9.85 5.49 -11.89
C LEU A 2 8.32 5.36 -11.78
N VAL A 3 7.85 4.13 -11.60
CA VAL A 3 6.42 3.82 -11.50
C VAL A 3 6.09 3.31 -10.10
N VAL A 4 5.15 3.96 -9.43
CA VAL A 4 4.58 3.47 -8.16
C VAL A 4 3.25 2.79 -8.48
N LYS A 5 3.07 1.55 -7.99
CA LYS A 5 1.83 0.79 -8.15
C LYS A 5 1.25 0.44 -6.78
N LYS A 6 -0.05 0.59 -6.61
CA LYS A 6 -0.73 0.15 -5.38
C LYS A 6 -1.75 -0.93 -5.70
N PHE A 7 -1.74 -2.01 -4.92
CA PHE A 7 -2.74 -3.07 -4.99
C PHE A 7 -3.49 -3.21 -3.66
N GLY A 8 -4.81 -3.26 -3.73
CA GLY A 8 -5.67 -3.49 -2.58
C GLY A 8 -5.67 -4.95 -2.10
N GLY A 9 -6.22 -5.20 -0.92
CA GLY A 9 -6.27 -6.53 -0.31
C GLY A 9 -6.99 -7.57 -1.18
N SER A 10 -8.06 -7.20 -1.85
CA SER A 10 -8.79 -8.07 -2.79
C SER A 10 -7.94 -8.52 -3.97
N SER A 11 -6.96 -7.71 -4.39
CA SER A 11 -6.04 -8.03 -5.50
C SER A 11 -4.95 -9.02 -5.11
N VAL A 12 -4.65 -9.19 -3.83
CA VAL A 12 -3.58 -10.05 -3.29
C VAL A 12 -4.10 -11.14 -2.36
N ALA A 13 -5.41 -11.40 -2.36
CA ALA A 13 -6.10 -12.22 -1.38
C ALA A 13 -5.70 -13.71 -1.38
N ASP A 14 -5.20 -14.22 -2.49
CA ASP A 14 -4.80 -15.63 -2.64
C ASP A 14 -3.58 -15.78 -3.57
N ALA A 15 -3.04 -17.00 -3.64
CA ALA A 15 -1.84 -17.29 -4.43
C ALA A 15 -2.03 -16.99 -5.93
N ALA A 16 -3.20 -17.28 -6.50
CA ALA A 16 -3.47 -17.01 -7.93
C ALA A 16 -3.50 -15.51 -8.23
N LYS A 17 -4.10 -14.73 -7.34
CA LYS A 17 -4.12 -13.26 -7.43
C LYS A 17 -2.73 -12.66 -7.23
N LEU A 18 -1.97 -13.15 -6.25
CA LEU A 18 -0.57 -12.76 -6.04
C LEU A 18 0.29 -12.98 -7.29
N MET A 19 0.18 -14.15 -7.93
CA MET A 19 0.89 -14.43 -9.18
C MET A 19 0.47 -13.51 -10.33
N ARG A 20 -0.82 -13.16 -10.42
CA ARG A 20 -1.31 -12.18 -11.40
C ARG A 20 -0.73 -10.79 -11.15
N VAL A 21 -0.72 -10.34 -9.90
CA VAL A 21 -0.11 -9.07 -9.50
C VAL A 21 1.39 -9.08 -9.78
N ALA A 22 2.09 -10.15 -9.41
CA ALA A 22 3.51 -10.33 -9.69
C ALA A 22 3.81 -10.20 -11.21
N LYS A 23 2.97 -10.78 -12.06
CA LYS A 23 3.11 -10.64 -13.52
C LYS A 23 2.94 -9.20 -13.99
N ILE A 24 1.91 -8.48 -13.52
CA ILE A 24 1.70 -7.06 -13.87
C ILE A 24 2.93 -6.22 -13.48
N ILE A 25 3.51 -6.49 -12.32
CA ILE A 25 4.70 -5.79 -11.81
C ILE A 25 5.92 -6.10 -12.68
N THR A 26 6.18 -7.38 -12.94
CA THR A 26 7.34 -7.80 -13.74
C THR A 26 7.24 -7.39 -15.19
N ASP A 27 6.06 -7.33 -15.77
CA ASP A 27 5.86 -6.81 -17.13
C ASP A 27 6.24 -5.32 -17.21
N THR A 28 5.83 -4.51 -16.21
CA THR A 28 6.27 -3.10 -16.11
C THR A 28 7.78 -2.97 -15.94
N TYR A 29 8.39 -3.83 -15.11
CA TYR A 29 9.83 -3.84 -14.89
C TYR A 29 10.61 -4.20 -16.17
N LYS A 30 10.13 -5.17 -16.98
CA LYS A 30 10.72 -5.56 -18.26
C LYS A 30 10.79 -4.44 -19.28
N GLU A 31 9.89 -3.48 -19.20
CA GLU A 31 9.87 -2.28 -20.04
C GLU A 31 10.99 -1.27 -19.68
N GLY A 32 11.86 -1.61 -18.71
CA GLY A 32 12.97 -0.77 -18.28
C GLY A 32 12.57 0.29 -17.26
N ASN A 33 11.48 0.06 -16.52
CA ASN A 33 11.04 0.96 -15.47
C ASN A 33 11.60 0.54 -14.09
N ASP A 34 11.87 1.52 -13.23
CA ASP A 34 12.00 1.30 -11.80
C ASP A 34 10.58 1.14 -11.19
N VAL A 35 10.39 0.11 -10.38
CA VAL A 35 9.05 -0.20 -9.86
C VAL A 35 9.04 -0.26 -8.34
N VAL A 36 8.18 0.56 -7.75
CA VAL A 36 7.83 0.50 -6.32
C VAL A 36 6.38 0.07 -6.20
N VAL A 37 6.11 -0.90 -5.36
CA VAL A 37 4.77 -1.45 -5.16
C VAL A 37 4.34 -1.25 -3.73
N VAL A 38 3.12 -0.77 -3.53
CA VAL A 38 2.50 -0.68 -2.20
C VAL A 38 1.33 -1.65 -2.15
N VAL A 39 1.27 -2.46 -1.11
CA VAL A 39 0.16 -3.41 -0.93
C VAL A 39 -0.51 -3.27 0.42
N SER A 40 -1.80 -3.60 0.45
CA SER A 40 -2.61 -3.76 1.66
C SER A 40 -2.52 -5.19 2.19
N ALA A 41 -3.00 -5.43 3.40
CA ALA A 41 -3.22 -6.78 3.92
C ALA A 41 -4.13 -7.59 2.97
N GLN A 42 -3.97 -8.91 2.93
CA GLN A 42 -4.71 -9.80 2.04
C GLN A 42 -6.20 -9.89 2.45
N GLY A 43 -7.10 -9.72 1.49
CA GLY A 43 -8.55 -9.96 1.70
C GLY A 43 -9.06 -9.33 2.99
N ASP A 44 -9.62 -10.14 3.85
CA ASP A 44 -10.24 -9.75 5.13
C ASP A 44 -9.28 -9.85 6.34
N THR A 45 -7.97 -10.06 6.10
CA THR A 45 -6.98 -10.28 7.17
C THR A 45 -7.02 -9.19 8.27
N THR A 46 -7.24 -7.93 7.90
CA THR A 46 -7.31 -6.84 8.90
C THR A 46 -8.51 -7.02 9.82
N ASP A 47 -9.67 -7.41 9.29
CA ASP A 47 -10.89 -7.65 10.07
C ASP A 47 -10.72 -8.89 10.97
N ASP A 48 -10.14 -9.96 10.45
CA ASP A 48 -9.80 -11.17 11.22
C ASP A 48 -8.87 -10.87 12.41
N LEU A 49 -7.86 -10.01 12.20
CA LEU A 49 -6.95 -9.58 13.26
C LEU A 49 -7.67 -8.74 14.33
N ILE A 50 -8.58 -7.87 13.93
CA ILE A 50 -9.41 -7.08 14.85
C ILE A 50 -10.32 -7.99 15.68
N GLU A 51 -10.93 -9.01 15.07
CA GLU A 51 -11.78 -9.97 15.79
C GLU A 51 -10.97 -10.78 16.80
N LYS A 52 -9.83 -11.34 16.41
CA LYS A 52 -8.91 -12.03 17.31
C LYS A 52 -8.48 -11.15 18.50
N ALA A 53 -8.19 -9.88 18.25
CA ALA A 53 -7.85 -8.95 19.34
C ALA A 53 -9.01 -8.77 20.30
N LYS A 54 -10.25 -8.66 19.82
CA LYS A 54 -11.45 -8.53 20.65
C LYS A 54 -11.72 -9.75 21.51
N GLU A 55 -11.46 -10.95 20.98
CA GLU A 55 -11.58 -12.21 21.74
C GLU A 55 -10.62 -12.25 22.94
N VAL A 56 -9.40 -11.73 22.76
CA VAL A 56 -8.37 -11.69 23.81
C VAL A 56 -8.61 -10.53 24.79
N ASN A 57 -8.86 -9.34 24.26
CA ASN A 57 -9.11 -8.13 25.08
C ASN A 57 -9.93 -7.10 24.30
N PRO A 58 -11.25 -6.99 24.56
CA PRO A 58 -12.11 -6.03 23.86
C PRO A 58 -11.73 -4.55 24.11
N ARG A 59 -10.86 -4.30 25.10
CA ARG A 59 -10.35 -2.97 25.45
C ARG A 59 -8.84 -2.86 25.25
N ALA A 60 -8.30 -3.58 24.26
CA ALA A 60 -6.90 -3.50 23.90
C ALA A 60 -6.48 -2.04 23.61
N SER A 61 -5.27 -1.69 23.99
CA SER A 61 -4.75 -0.35 23.71
C SER A 61 -4.57 -0.16 22.18
N LYS A 62 -4.76 1.06 21.71
CA LYS A 62 -4.57 1.38 20.29
C LYS A 62 -3.15 1.10 19.80
N ARG A 63 -2.17 1.23 20.68
CA ARG A 63 -0.77 0.92 20.39
C ARG A 63 -0.59 -0.57 20.04
N GLU A 64 -1.17 -1.48 20.82
CA GLU A 64 -1.09 -2.92 20.55
C GLU A 64 -1.95 -3.32 19.36
N MET A 65 -3.07 -2.63 19.12
CA MET A 65 -3.86 -2.83 17.91
C MET A 65 -3.08 -2.45 16.66
N ASP A 66 -2.34 -1.35 16.66
CA ASP A 66 -1.52 -0.94 15.52
C ASP A 66 -0.40 -1.95 15.26
N MET A 67 0.26 -2.43 16.32
CA MET A 67 1.27 -3.49 16.22
C MET A 67 0.70 -4.76 15.57
N LEU A 68 -0.48 -5.19 15.99
CA LEU A 68 -1.15 -6.38 15.45
C LEU A 68 -1.57 -6.17 14.00
N MET A 69 -2.28 -5.10 13.70
CA MET A 69 -2.81 -4.84 12.35
C MET A 69 -1.69 -4.70 11.30
N ALA A 70 -0.57 -4.08 11.66
CA ALA A 70 0.58 -3.93 10.74
C ALA A 70 1.17 -5.27 10.27
N SER A 71 0.91 -6.37 10.97
CA SER A 71 1.37 -7.71 10.55
C SER A 71 0.68 -8.21 9.29
N GLY A 72 -0.52 -7.74 8.98
CA GLY A 72 -1.26 -8.12 7.77
C GLY A 72 -0.53 -7.73 6.49
N GLU A 73 -0.05 -6.49 6.42
CA GLU A 73 0.73 -6.02 5.28
C GLU A 73 2.10 -6.70 5.21
N GLN A 74 2.69 -7.07 6.35
CA GLN A 74 3.96 -7.83 6.36
C GLN A 74 3.82 -9.18 5.67
N ILE A 75 2.72 -9.88 5.88
CA ILE A 75 2.41 -11.13 5.16
C ILE A 75 2.31 -10.86 3.66
N SER A 76 1.55 -9.85 3.26
CA SER A 76 1.31 -9.53 1.85
C SER A 76 2.60 -9.20 1.10
N ILE A 77 3.47 -8.34 1.66
CA ILE A 77 4.72 -7.94 1.00
C ILE A 77 5.69 -9.11 0.86
N SER A 78 5.74 -9.99 1.87
CA SER A 78 6.62 -11.15 1.86
C SER A 78 6.20 -12.17 0.80
N LEU A 79 4.91 -12.50 0.74
CA LEU A 79 4.38 -13.42 -0.26
C LEU A 79 4.50 -12.86 -1.68
N LEU A 80 4.26 -11.56 -1.87
CA LEU A 80 4.42 -10.95 -3.18
C LEU A 80 5.89 -10.91 -3.63
N ALA A 81 6.83 -10.67 -2.72
CA ALA A 81 8.26 -10.76 -3.02
C ALA A 81 8.65 -12.17 -3.48
N MET A 82 8.18 -13.21 -2.77
CA MET A 82 8.40 -14.61 -3.16
C MET A 82 7.77 -14.93 -4.54
N ALA A 83 6.58 -14.39 -4.83
CA ALA A 83 5.94 -14.57 -6.12
C ALA A 83 6.75 -13.94 -7.27
N ILE A 84 7.29 -12.73 -7.07
CA ILE A 84 8.14 -12.04 -8.06
C ILE A 84 9.46 -12.79 -8.24
N ASP A 85 10.08 -13.26 -7.14
CA ASP A 85 11.31 -14.05 -7.18
C ASP A 85 11.10 -15.36 -7.96
N SER A 86 9.97 -16.03 -7.78
CA SER A 86 9.63 -17.25 -8.54
C SER A 86 9.51 -17.04 -10.04
N LEU A 87 9.31 -15.79 -10.49
CA LEU A 87 9.31 -15.39 -11.90
C LEU A 87 10.71 -15.00 -12.41
N GLY A 88 11.74 -15.09 -11.55
CA GLY A 88 13.14 -14.80 -11.89
C GLY A 88 13.52 -13.32 -11.80
N TYR A 89 12.77 -12.50 -11.07
CA TYR A 89 13.06 -11.07 -10.91
C TYR A 89 13.49 -10.73 -9.50
N PRO A 90 14.52 -9.87 -9.34
CA PRO A 90 14.99 -9.45 -8.03
C PRO A 90 13.96 -8.55 -7.35
N ALA A 91 13.52 -8.92 -6.16
CA ALA A 91 12.58 -8.15 -5.36
C ALA A 91 13.04 -8.00 -3.92
N ILE A 92 12.56 -6.97 -3.25
CA ILE A 92 12.74 -6.78 -1.81
C ILE A 92 11.44 -6.24 -1.19
N SER A 93 11.05 -6.82 -0.06
CA SER A 93 9.95 -6.36 0.75
C SER A 93 10.44 -5.45 1.89
N LEU A 94 9.78 -4.31 2.09
CA LEU A 94 10.07 -3.35 3.13
C LEU A 94 8.81 -3.04 3.93
N LEU A 95 8.91 -3.09 5.24
CA LEU A 95 7.89 -2.54 6.13
C LEU A 95 7.82 -1.01 5.97
N GLY A 96 6.70 -0.40 6.36
CA GLY A 96 6.52 1.05 6.21
C GLY A 96 7.64 1.87 6.84
N TRP A 97 8.08 1.48 8.04
CA TRP A 97 9.21 2.15 8.70
C TRP A 97 10.56 1.93 8.01
N GLN A 98 10.79 0.74 7.40
CA GLN A 98 11.99 0.48 6.59
C GLN A 98 11.98 1.29 5.29
N ALA A 99 10.79 1.59 4.76
CA ALA A 99 10.58 2.46 3.62
C ALA A 99 10.62 3.96 3.98
N GLY A 100 10.85 4.28 5.26
CA GLY A 100 11.06 5.63 5.75
C GLY A 100 9.80 6.42 6.10
N PHE A 101 8.67 5.76 6.38
CA PHE A 101 7.46 6.43 6.83
C PHE A 101 7.55 6.86 8.29
N GLU A 102 7.64 8.17 8.50
CA GLU A 102 7.56 8.82 9.80
C GLU A 102 6.14 9.37 10.03
N THR A 103 5.55 9.06 11.18
CA THR A 103 4.18 9.46 11.51
C THR A 103 4.12 10.31 12.78
N ASN A 104 2.94 10.87 13.04
CA ASN A 104 2.64 11.43 14.36
C ASN A 104 2.35 10.30 15.36
N THR A 105 2.11 10.67 16.64
CA THR A 105 1.90 9.75 17.75
C THR A 105 0.45 9.30 17.94
N LYS A 106 -0.42 9.52 16.95
CA LYS A 106 -1.84 9.15 17.03
C LYS A 106 -2.02 7.72 16.53
N TYR A 107 -2.18 6.77 17.42
CA TYR A 107 -2.47 5.38 17.05
C TYR A 107 -3.82 5.23 16.35
N SER A 108 -3.94 4.25 15.48
CA SER A 108 -5.13 3.85 14.68
C SER A 108 -5.63 4.91 13.69
N ALA A 109 -5.02 6.07 13.63
CA ALA A 109 -5.33 7.15 12.68
C ALA A 109 -4.14 8.10 12.57
N ALA A 110 -2.94 7.55 12.43
CA ALA A 110 -1.72 8.32 12.29
C ALA A 110 -1.72 9.12 10.98
N ARG A 111 -0.99 10.22 10.97
CA ARG A 111 -0.72 11.01 9.77
C ARG A 111 0.76 10.92 9.44
N ILE A 112 1.06 10.74 8.18
CA ILE A 112 2.42 10.80 7.66
C ILE A 112 2.95 12.22 7.86
N LYS A 113 4.08 12.34 8.53
CA LYS A 113 4.83 13.60 8.69
C LYS A 113 5.87 13.76 7.61
N ARG A 114 6.53 12.65 7.28
CA ARG A 114 7.63 12.62 6.33
C ARG A 114 7.76 11.21 5.75
N VAL A 115 8.26 11.13 4.53
CA VAL A 115 8.79 9.89 3.94
C VAL A 115 10.25 10.14 3.58
N ASN A 116 11.16 9.37 4.17
CA ASN A 116 12.56 9.36 3.76
C ASN A 116 12.77 8.23 2.73
N PRO A 117 12.95 8.55 1.43
CA PRO A 117 12.99 7.54 0.37
C PRO A 117 14.38 6.92 0.16
N GLU A 118 15.38 7.22 0.99
CA GLU A 118 16.77 6.78 0.77
C GLU A 118 16.91 5.26 0.67
N ARG A 119 16.22 4.52 1.53
CA ARG A 119 16.25 3.05 1.47
C ARG A 119 15.61 2.52 0.18
N ILE A 120 14.50 3.10 -0.25
CA ILE A 120 13.83 2.71 -1.50
C ILE A 120 14.79 2.96 -2.67
N ARG A 121 15.39 4.15 -2.75
CA ARG A 121 16.36 4.49 -3.81
C ARG A 121 17.54 3.53 -3.84
N ALA A 122 18.14 3.24 -2.68
CA ALA A 122 19.27 2.33 -2.57
C ALA A 122 18.95 0.89 -3.04
N GLU A 123 17.70 0.47 -2.97
CA GLU A 123 17.28 -0.84 -3.48
C GLU A 123 16.95 -0.81 -4.98
N LEU A 124 16.38 0.28 -5.48
CA LEU A 124 16.19 0.50 -6.93
C LEU A 124 17.54 0.59 -7.66
N ASP A 125 18.53 1.24 -7.08
CA ASP A 125 19.92 1.32 -7.63
C ASP A 125 20.59 -0.05 -7.77
N LYS A 126 20.10 -1.06 -7.03
CA LYS A 126 20.49 -2.48 -7.17
C LYS A 126 19.62 -3.25 -8.16
N ASN A 127 18.83 -2.55 -8.96
CA ASN A 127 17.88 -3.12 -9.91
C ASN A 127 16.85 -4.06 -9.25
N ARG A 128 16.37 -3.75 -8.05
CA ARG A 128 15.36 -4.52 -7.35
C ARG A 128 13.99 -3.86 -7.49
N ILE A 129 12.97 -4.68 -7.67
CA ILE A 129 11.58 -4.28 -7.47
C ILE A 129 11.37 -4.11 -5.97
N VAL A 130 10.89 -2.94 -5.54
CA VAL A 130 10.70 -2.63 -4.12
C VAL A 130 9.22 -2.76 -3.75
N ILE A 131 8.91 -3.61 -2.77
CA ILE A 131 7.55 -3.85 -2.30
C ILE A 131 7.42 -3.29 -0.90
N VAL A 132 6.48 -2.39 -0.68
CA VAL A 132 6.30 -1.66 0.58
C VAL A 132 4.97 -2.02 1.22
N ALA A 133 5.00 -2.32 2.51
CA ALA A 133 3.80 -2.44 3.32
C ALA A 133 3.12 -1.07 3.42
N GLY A 134 1.92 -0.95 2.88
CA GLY A 134 1.08 0.24 3.05
C GLY A 134 0.54 0.37 4.47
N PHE A 135 -0.26 1.41 4.72
CA PHE A 135 -1.05 1.59 5.93
C PHE A 135 -0.25 1.86 7.21
N GLN A 136 1.06 1.71 7.25
CA GLN A 136 1.87 1.74 8.46
C GLN A 136 3.08 2.67 8.39
N GLY A 137 3.56 3.12 9.56
CA GLY A 137 4.79 3.87 9.71
C GLY A 137 5.29 3.82 11.15
N LEU A 138 6.32 4.59 11.46
CA LEU A 138 6.92 4.67 12.77
C LEU A 138 6.75 6.07 13.35
N ASN A 139 6.40 6.17 14.62
CA ASN A 139 6.34 7.44 15.31
C ASN A 139 7.68 7.76 16.01
N ARG A 140 7.74 8.93 16.66
CA ARG A 140 8.98 9.39 17.36
C ARG A 140 9.41 8.55 18.58
N TYR A 141 8.61 7.57 18.99
CA TYR A 141 8.91 6.64 20.09
C TYR A 141 9.30 5.26 19.56
N ASP A 142 9.56 5.15 18.25
CA ASP A 142 9.81 3.88 17.55
C ASP A 142 8.65 2.88 17.66
N ASP A 143 7.43 3.37 17.92
CA ASP A 143 6.23 2.56 17.85
C ASP A 143 5.66 2.51 16.45
N ILE A 144 5.19 1.33 16.05
CA ILE A 144 4.40 1.16 14.83
C ILE A 144 3.06 1.87 15.00
N THR A 145 2.65 2.60 13.98
CA THR A 145 1.36 3.26 13.90
C THR A 145 0.68 2.91 12.59
N THR A 146 -0.66 2.85 12.62
CA THR A 146 -1.45 2.64 11.42
C THR A 146 -2.17 3.93 10.98
N LEU A 147 -2.28 4.05 9.67
CA LEU A 147 -2.94 5.18 9.04
C LEU A 147 -4.43 5.03 9.00
N GLY A 148 -5.39 5.50 9.16
CA GLY A 148 -6.83 5.18 9.04
C GLY A 148 -7.24 4.58 7.69
N ARG A 149 -8.52 4.61 7.38
CA ARG A 149 -9.09 4.10 6.12
C ARG A 149 -8.40 4.75 4.91
N GLY A 150 -8.15 3.98 3.86
CA GLY A 150 -7.42 4.44 2.67
C GLY A 150 -5.92 4.62 2.91
N GLY A 151 -5.38 4.12 4.03
CA GLY A 151 -3.99 4.32 4.42
C GLY A 151 -2.98 3.78 3.41
N SER A 152 -3.27 2.68 2.71
CA SER A 152 -2.36 2.15 1.68
C SER A 152 -2.34 3.03 0.42
N ASP A 153 -3.46 3.64 0.02
CA ASP A 153 -3.51 4.60 -1.07
C ASP A 153 -2.71 5.86 -0.70
N THR A 154 -2.92 6.35 0.54
CA THR A 154 -2.13 7.45 1.09
C THR A 154 -0.63 7.13 1.12
N SER A 155 -0.25 5.90 1.47
CA SER A 155 1.15 5.46 1.44
C SER A 155 1.73 5.49 0.03
N ALA A 156 1.00 5.01 -0.97
CA ALA A 156 1.44 5.01 -2.36
C ALA A 156 1.65 6.42 -2.90
N VAL A 157 0.70 7.31 -2.67
CA VAL A 157 0.79 8.72 -3.08
C VAL A 157 1.96 9.43 -2.38
N ALA A 158 2.15 9.16 -1.07
CA ALA A 158 3.25 9.76 -0.32
C ALA A 158 4.62 9.31 -0.82
N ILE A 159 4.78 8.01 -1.16
CA ILE A 159 6.01 7.51 -1.81
C ILE A 159 6.20 8.16 -3.18
N ALA A 160 5.15 8.19 -4.01
CA ALA A 160 5.23 8.77 -5.34
C ALA A 160 5.69 10.23 -5.29
N ALA A 161 5.15 11.02 -4.36
CA ALA A 161 5.55 12.40 -4.15
C ALA A 161 7.00 12.52 -3.64
N ALA A 162 7.38 11.74 -2.61
CA ALA A 162 8.73 11.80 -2.03
C ALA A 162 9.81 11.34 -3.01
N MET A 163 9.49 10.40 -3.88
CA MET A 163 10.37 9.87 -4.92
C MET A 163 10.35 10.71 -6.21
N ARG A 164 9.39 11.61 -6.38
CA ARG A 164 9.09 12.31 -7.64
C ARG A 164 8.86 11.30 -8.77
N ALA A 165 7.98 10.33 -8.52
CA ALA A 165 7.66 9.30 -9.49
C ALA A 165 6.98 9.89 -10.73
N ASP A 166 7.27 9.30 -11.89
CA ASP A 166 6.66 9.70 -13.17
C ASP A 166 5.17 9.30 -13.22
N LEU A 167 4.81 8.20 -12.53
CA LEU A 167 3.46 7.66 -12.54
C LEU A 167 3.13 6.98 -11.20
N CYS A 168 1.93 7.22 -10.69
CA CYS A 168 1.34 6.48 -9.56
C CYS A 168 0.03 5.84 -10.01
N GLN A 169 -0.03 4.50 -10.01
CA GLN A 169 -1.18 3.73 -10.41
C GLN A 169 -1.83 3.05 -9.22
N ILE A 170 -3.12 3.29 -9.00
CA ILE A 170 -3.90 2.63 -7.96
C ILE A 170 -4.81 1.61 -8.62
N TYR A 171 -4.53 0.33 -8.36
CA TYR A 171 -5.37 -0.79 -8.80
C TYR A 171 -6.44 -1.05 -7.75
N THR A 172 -7.69 -1.04 -8.19
CA THR A 172 -8.88 -1.19 -7.34
C THR A 172 -9.90 -2.08 -8.04
N ASP A 173 -10.88 -2.54 -7.31
CA ASP A 173 -12.02 -3.34 -7.78
C ASP A 173 -13.19 -2.49 -8.29
N VAL A 174 -13.04 -1.15 -8.29
CA VAL A 174 -14.00 -0.23 -8.90
C VAL A 174 -13.47 0.31 -10.22
N GLU A 175 -14.38 0.64 -11.15
CA GLU A 175 -14.01 1.04 -12.51
C GLU A 175 -13.37 2.43 -12.62
N GLY A 176 -13.43 3.24 -11.57
CA GLY A 176 -12.87 4.59 -11.51
C GLY A 176 -13.71 5.57 -10.74
N VAL A 177 -13.42 6.86 -10.92
CA VAL A 177 -14.16 7.97 -10.33
C VAL A 177 -15.35 8.34 -11.24
N TYR A 178 -16.51 8.56 -10.63
CA TYR A 178 -17.75 8.93 -11.31
C TYR A 178 -18.25 10.28 -10.79
N THR A 179 -19.07 10.96 -11.59
CA THR A 179 -19.74 12.21 -11.20
C THR A 179 -20.72 12.04 -10.03
N ALA A 180 -21.18 10.83 -9.77
CA ALA A 180 -22.00 10.40 -8.63
C ALA A 180 -21.94 8.87 -8.52
N ASP A 181 -22.47 8.29 -7.44
CA ASP A 181 -22.57 6.82 -7.31
C ASP A 181 -23.44 6.23 -8.43
N PRO A 182 -22.88 5.47 -9.40
CA PRO A 182 -23.65 4.94 -10.54
C PRO A 182 -24.74 3.94 -10.13
N ARG A 183 -24.66 3.37 -8.92
CA ARG A 183 -25.70 2.48 -8.37
C ARG A 183 -26.93 3.24 -7.90
N LYS A 184 -26.79 4.54 -7.63
CA LYS A 184 -27.86 5.40 -7.10
C LYS A 184 -28.36 6.41 -8.14
N VAL A 185 -27.48 6.85 -9.03
CA VAL A 185 -27.76 7.89 -10.04
C VAL A 185 -27.56 7.32 -11.44
N PRO A 186 -28.66 6.99 -12.16
CA PRO A 186 -28.58 6.37 -13.50
C PRO A 186 -27.83 7.21 -14.55
N GLY A 187 -27.70 8.51 -14.34
CA GLY A 187 -26.97 9.43 -15.22
C GLY A 187 -25.51 9.65 -14.85
N ALA A 188 -24.99 8.95 -13.84
CA ALA A 188 -23.60 9.08 -13.42
C ALA A 188 -22.64 8.69 -14.55
N ARG A 189 -21.65 9.52 -14.81
CA ARG A 189 -20.63 9.30 -15.85
C ARG A 189 -19.28 9.07 -15.23
N LYS A 190 -18.53 8.10 -15.75
CA LYS A 190 -17.14 7.88 -15.41
C LYS A 190 -16.27 9.06 -15.89
N LEU A 191 -15.42 9.55 -15.02
CA LEU A 191 -14.45 10.61 -15.35
C LEU A 191 -13.16 9.95 -15.84
N ASN A 192 -12.70 10.34 -17.03
CA ASN A 192 -11.43 9.88 -17.57
C ASN A 192 -10.25 10.64 -16.96
N GLU A 193 -10.46 11.92 -16.66
CA GLU A 193 -9.51 12.83 -16.04
C GLU A 193 -10.26 13.70 -15.04
N ILE A 194 -9.59 14.03 -13.94
CA ILE A 194 -10.09 14.93 -12.92
C ILE A 194 -8.90 15.66 -12.28
N THR A 195 -9.04 16.94 -12.06
CA THR A 195 -8.04 17.73 -11.33
C THR A 195 -8.17 17.56 -9.82
N TYR A 196 -7.12 17.90 -9.08
CA TYR A 196 -7.16 17.87 -7.61
C TYR A 196 -8.26 18.77 -7.03
N ASN A 197 -8.51 19.92 -7.64
CA ASN A 197 -9.55 20.85 -7.17
C ASN A 197 -10.95 20.26 -7.38
N GLU A 198 -11.21 19.68 -8.56
CA GLU A 198 -12.49 19.01 -8.85
C GLU A 198 -12.72 17.79 -7.96
N MET A 199 -11.66 17.11 -7.52
CA MET A 199 -11.78 15.96 -6.63
C MET A 199 -12.13 16.36 -5.19
N LEU A 200 -11.96 17.62 -4.80
CA LEU A 200 -12.26 18.12 -3.46
C LEU A 200 -13.71 18.64 -3.33
N GLU A 201 -14.44 18.80 -4.41
CA GLU A 201 -15.85 19.21 -4.47
C GLU A 201 -16.79 17.99 -4.42
#